data_141ab4cbfd745153aa1185b3ee7a6f74
#
_entry.id   141ab4cbfd745153aa1185b3ee7a6f74
#
_cell.length_a   1.000
_cell.length_b   1.000
_cell.length_c   1.000
_cell.angle_alpha   90.00
_cell.angle_beta   90.00
_cell.angle_gamma   90.00
#
_symmetry.space_group_name_H-M   'P 1'
#
loop_
_entity.id
_entity.type
_entity.pdbx_description
1 polymer ?
#
loop_
_entity_poly.entity_id
_entity_poly.type
_entity_poly.pdbx_seq_one_letter_code
_entity_poly.pdbx_strand_id
1 'polypeptide(L)'
;WRQMDPLLIAIKRYALDRGGRERITIDAFISLLDDTKYARFLSSLGEPTNYRLVPPADNLVLVQAVLRGGLLFPQVPPHTLFLGVQDHAPLSTQTPDSVLRFLQIVRTVPGFLGAWPQPGFLDLLPFRLAREPDMEGFTQLLLGVWRWQGRGFSVLSMDRNLLGDVSQQIGFEETDERAQIRVQVGDLSSAQFGDWLDALGYERARQVSVGNCQFLGILTQQLKVAPEQALDTAQQLLDTQLVCPLGGTYERVTRGGLETWQSTAWPAARHYQVPADYVTPPLDWLRGLEAQLVRDRDQLVLRAHVDMQRKERETLIDLPLFDLFRTPRPKAAEQKAAEQKASEQAP
;
A
#
# COMPACT_ATOMS: atom_id res chain seq x y z
N TRP A 1 18.58 18.43 -4.49
CA TRP A 1 18.81 18.07 -5.91
C TRP A 1 20.25 17.58 -6.14
N ARG A 2 21.29 18.17 -5.54
CA ARG A 2 22.70 17.77 -5.77
C ARG A 2 23.07 16.36 -5.27
N GLN A 3 22.21 15.73 -4.48
CA GLN A 3 22.43 14.39 -3.93
C GLN A 3 21.53 13.32 -4.56
N MET A 4 20.68 13.68 -5.52
CA MET A 4 19.83 12.72 -6.22
C MET A 4 20.55 12.17 -7.43
N ASP A 5 20.49 10.86 -7.57
CA ASP A 5 20.93 10.19 -8.79
C ASP A 5 19.98 10.53 -9.96
N PRO A 6 20.47 10.52 -11.20
CA PRO A 6 19.61 10.76 -12.37
C PRO A 6 18.44 9.79 -12.41
N LEU A 7 17.25 10.31 -12.51
CA LEU A 7 15.99 9.57 -12.54
C LEU A 7 15.22 9.93 -13.81
N LEU A 8 14.89 8.92 -14.60
CA LEU A 8 13.97 9.01 -15.73
C LEU A 8 12.70 8.25 -15.38
N ILE A 9 11.54 8.90 -15.51
CA ILE A 9 10.24 8.26 -15.30
C ILE A 9 9.41 8.43 -16.56
N ALA A 10 8.94 7.33 -17.13
CA ALA A 10 7.95 7.30 -18.19
C ALA A 10 6.62 6.79 -17.62
N ILE A 11 5.55 7.57 -17.83
CA ILE A 11 4.21 7.23 -17.38
C ILE A 11 3.29 7.17 -18.60
N LYS A 12 2.55 6.08 -18.75
CA LYS A 12 1.54 5.91 -19.77
C LYS A 12 0.22 5.52 -19.13
N ARG A 13 -0.88 5.98 -19.69
CA ARG A 13 -2.22 5.71 -19.21
C ARG A 13 -3.06 5.09 -20.30
N TYR A 14 -3.79 4.03 -19.97
CA TYR A 14 -4.64 3.30 -20.87
C TYR A 14 -6.02 3.12 -20.24
N ALA A 15 -7.08 3.32 -21.03
CA ALA A 15 -8.40 2.89 -20.63
C ALA A 15 -8.50 1.37 -20.82
N LEU A 16 -8.90 0.63 -19.79
CA LEU A 16 -9.11 -0.83 -19.86
C LEU A 16 -10.50 -1.19 -20.33
N ASP A 17 -11.50 -0.41 -19.91
CA ASP A 17 -12.91 -0.66 -20.28
C ASP A 17 -13.71 0.66 -20.35
N ARG A 18 -15.02 0.51 -20.70
CA ARG A 18 -15.96 1.64 -20.71
C ARG A 18 -16.51 2.00 -19.32
N GLY A 19 -16.28 1.16 -18.32
CA GLY A 19 -16.74 1.33 -16.94
C GLY A 19 -15.82 2.21 -16.10
N GLY A 20 -14.82 2.86 -16.71
CA GLY A 20 -13.90 3.76 -16.02
C GLY A 20 -12.67 3.06 -15.39
N ARG A 21 -12.43 1.79 -15.72
CA ARG A 21 -11.16 1.14 -15.36
C ARG A 21 -10.04 1.63 -16.26
N GLU A 22 -8.94 2.00 -15.63
CA GLU A 22 -7.76 2.53 -16.30
C GLU A 22 -6.52 1.86 -15.75
N ARG A 23 -5.49 1.73 -16.60
CA ARG A 23 -4.15 1.26 -16.19
C ARG A 23 -3.14 2.36 -16.40
N ILE A 24 -2.35 2.64 -15.36
CA ILE A 24 -1.15 3.46 -15.45
C ILE A 24 0.04 2.52 -15.48
N THR A 25 0.89 2.65 -16.49
CA THR A 25 2.20 2.00 -16.52
C THR A 25 3.27 3.00 -16.17
N ILE A 26 4.18 2.59 -15.31
CA ILE A 26 5.29 3.41 -14.84
C ILE A 26 6.58 2.66 -15.11
N ASP A 27 7.45 3.23 -15.93
CA ASP A 27 8.81 2.77 -16.14
C ASP A 27 9.74 3.82 -15.52
N ALA A 28 10.50 3.45 -14.49
CA ALA A 28 11.45 4.34 -13.85
C ALA A 28 12.85 3.75 -13.91
N PHE A 29 13.82 4.59 -14.31
CA PHE A 29 15.23 4.24 -14.45
C PHE A 29 16.02 5.17 -13.53
N ILE A 30 16.74 4.60 -12.57
CA ILE A 30 17.60 5.32 -11.64
C ILE A 30 19.05 4.94 -11.97
N SER A 31 19.86 5.89 -12.43
CA SER A 31 21.29 5.67 -12.67
C SER A 31 22.04 5.79 -11.35
N LEU A 32 22.72 4.72 -10.93
CA LEU A 32 23.48 4.66 -9.67
C LEU A 32 24.89 5.27 -9.93
N LEU A 33 25.01 6.58 -9.72
CA LEU A 33 26.30 7.27 -9.83
C LEU A 33 27.22 7.01 -8.63
N ASP A 34 26.61 6.78 -7.47
CA ASP A 34 27.29 6.43 -6.23
C ASP A 34 26.48 5.34 -5.53
N ASP A 35 26.90 4.09 -5.71
CA ASP A 35 26.21 2.93 -5.14
C ASP A 35 26.38 2.80 -3.62
N THR A 36 27.30 3.57 -3.02
CA THR A 36 27.52 3.55 -1.56
C THR A 36 26.29 4.00 -0.78
N LYS A 37 25.47 4.90 -1.35
CA LYS A 37 24.18 5.32 -0.77
C LYS A 37 23.22 4.16 -0.58
N TYR A 38 23.23 3.22 -1.51
CA TYR A 38 22.31 2.10 -1.57
C TYR A 38 22.99 0.78 -1.20
N ALA A 39 24.26 0.82 -0.76
CA ALA A 39 25.12 -0.35 -0.60
C ALA A 39 24.47 -1.45 0.25
N ARG A 40 23.79 -1.10 1.35
CA ARG A 40 23.09 -2.09 2.20
C ARG A 40 21.95 -2.78 1.46
N PHE A 41 21.15 -2.03 0.71
CA PHE A 41 20.05 -2.58 -0.06
C PHE A 41 20.56 -3.39 -1.24
N LEU A 42 21.47 -2.84 -2.03
CA LEU A 42 22.00 -3.48 -3.22
C LEU A 42 22.80 -4.75 -2.90
N SER A 43 23.53 -4.75 -1.78
CA SER A 43 24.31 -5.93 -1.33
C SER A 43 23.42 -7.07 -0.82
N SER A 44 22.16 -6.77 -0.46
CA SER A 44 21.20 -7.79 -0.02
C SER A 44 20.50 -8.49 -1.16
N LEU A 45 20.43 -7.87 -2.33
CA LEU A 45 19.77 -8.45 -3.51
C LEU A 45 20.61 -9.54 -4.16
N GLY A 46 19.95 -10.65 -4.47
CA GLY A 46 20.50 -11.74 -5.26
C GLY A 46 20.43 -11.44 -6.76
N GLU A 47 20.77 -12.44 -7.56
CA GLU A 47 20.62 -12.36 -9.02
C GLU A 47 19.14 -12.32 -9.42
N PRO A 48 18.77 -11.53 -10.45
CA PRO A 48 17.38 -11.48 -10.91
C PRO A 48 16.94 -12.85 -11.46
N THR A 49 15.75 -13.28 -11.06
CA THR A 49 15.17 -14.57 -11.46
C THR A 49 13.94 -14.39 -12.33
N ASN A 50 13.71 -15.34 -13.23
CA ASN A 50 12.49 -15.50 -14.01
C ASN A 50 11.41 -16.30 -13.28
N TYR A 51 11.69 -16.82 -12.09
CA TYR A 51 10.69 -17.50 -11.26
C TYR A 51 9.82 -16.50 -10.51
N ARG A 52 8.52 -16.60 -10.75
CA ARG A 52 7.49 -15.84 -10.05
C ARG A 52 6.72 -16.75 -9.10
N LEU A 53 6.54 -16.31 -7.86
CA LEU A 53 5.70 -17.01 -6.90
C LEU A 53 4.25 -16.95 -7.36
N VAL A 54 3.59 -18.11 -7.44
CA VAL A 54 2.16 -18.22 -7.67
C VAL A 54 1.47 -18.15 -6.31
N PRO A 55 0.71 -17.08 -6.02
CA PRO A 55 0.03 -16.97 -4.75
C PRO A 55 -1.17 -17.92 -4.67
N PRO A 56 -1.64 -18.23 -3.45
CA PRO A 56 -2.97 -18.80 -3.25
C PRO A 56 -4.07 -17.94 -3.88
N ALA A 57 -5.24 -18.55 -4.20
CA ALA A 57 -6.31 -17.90 -4.95
C ALA A 57 -6.82 -16.59 -4.30
N ASP A 58 -6.91 -16.57 -2.95
CA ASP A 58 -7.44 -15.43 -2.20
C ASP A 58 -6.33 -14.47 -1.73
N ASN A 59 -5.20 -14.45 -2.41
CA ASN A 59 -4.09 -13.58 -2.02
C ASN A 59 -4.29 -12.15 -2.51
N LEU A 60 -4.26 -11.20 -1.58
CA LEU A 60 -4.44 -9.77 -1.88
C LEU A 60 -3.11 -9.04 -2.06
N VAL A 61 -2.10 -9.40 -1.27
CA VAL A 61 -0.79 -8.76 -1.35
C VAL A 61 0.28 -9.84 -1.40
N LEU A 62 1.17 -9.74 -2.35
CA LEU A 62 2.35 -10.60 -2.46
C LEU A 62 3.58 -9.74 -2.71
N VAL A 63 4.59 -9.96 -1.90
CA VAL A 63 5.92 -9.39 -2.09
C VAL A 63 6.91 -10.52 -2.19
N GLN A 64 7.72 -10.54 -3.23
CA GLN A 64 8.79 -11.51 -3.44
C GLN A 64 10.11 -10.76 -3.60
N ALA A 65 11.16 -11.21 -2.94
CA ALA A 65 12.51 -10.65 -3.06
C ALA A 65 13.55 -11.76 -3.15
N VAL A 66 14.43 -11.67 -4.13
CA VAL A 66 15.57 -12.58 -4.26
C VAL A 66 16.71 -12.02 -3.42
N LEU A 67 17.13 -12.76 -2.42
CA LEU A 67 18.21 -12.38 -1.51
C LEU A 67 19.50 -13.07 -1.85
N ARG A 68 20.59 -12.35 -1.70
CA ARG A 68 21.95 -12.89 -1.84
C ARG A 68 22.25 -13.84 -0.69
N GLY A 69 22.98 -14.92 -0.97
CA GLY A 69 23.50 -15.80 0.07
C GLY A 69 24.43 -15.08 1.05
N GLY A 70 24.48 -15.57 2.27
CA GLY A 70 25.41 -15.08 3.29
C GLY A 70 25.04 -13.75 3.96
N LEU A 71 23.86 -13.18 3.68
CA LEU A 71 23.48 -11.84 4.15
C LEU A 71 23.46 -11.68 5.68
N LEU A 72 22.82 -12.60 6.39
CA LEU A 72 22.76 -12.61 7.87
C LEU A 72 23.54 -13.81 8.45
N PHE A 73 23.60 -14.91 7.69
CA PHE A 73 24.26 -16.15 8.07
C PHE A 73 25.09 -16.64 6.86
N PRO A 74 26.42 -16.74 6.99
CA PRO A 74 27.30 -17.13 5.88
C PRO A 74 26.94 -18.46 5.20
N GLN A 75 26.21 -19.32 5.90
CA GLN A 75 25.82 -20.65 5.44
C GLN A 75 24.53 -20.67 4.62
N VAL A 76 23.79 -19.56 4.55
CA VAL A 76 22.53 -19.50 3.79
C VAL A 76 22.84 -19.27 2.31
N PRO A 77 22.42 -20.17 1.42
CA PRO A 77 22.54 -19.95 -0.02
C PRO A 77 21.63 -18.82 -0.49
N PRO A 78 21.79 -18.32 -1.72
CA PRO A 78 20.82 -17.42 -2.34
C PRO A 78 19.42 -18.03 -2.27
N HIS A 79 18.42 -17.24 -1.88
CA HIS A 79 17.05 -17.71 -1.74
C HIS A 79 16.04 -16.59 -2.01
N THR A 80 14.83 -16.97 -2.32
CA THR A 80 13.69 -16.07 -2.45
C THR A 80 12.97 -15.98 -1.11
N LEU A 81 12.84 -14.77 -0.59
CA LEU A 81 11.97 -14.45 0.53
C LEU A 81 10.66 -13.88 -0.01
N PHE A 82 9.54 -14.26 0.59
CA PHE A 82 8.24 -13.77 0.15
C PHE A 82 7.30 -13.57 1.34
N LEU A 83 6.41 -12.60 1.19
CA LEU A 83 5.37 -12.27 2.15
C LEU A 83 4.04 -12.17 1.40
N GLY A 84 3.01 -12.81 1.91
CA GLY A 84 1.66 -12.74 1.37
C GLY A 84 0.64 -12.36 2.43
N VAL A 85 -0.45 -11.74 2.00
CA VAL A 85 -1.64 -11.44 2.80
C VAL A 85 -2.85 -11.97 2.05
N GLN A 86 -3.64 -12.83 2.70
CA GLN A 86 -4.86 -13.41 2.12
C GLN A 86 -6.10 -12.62 2.49
N ASP A 87 -7.14 -12.75 1.68
CA ASP A 87 -8.45 -12.16 1.92
C ASP A 87 -9.26 -12.96 2.94
N HIS A 88 -8.89 -12.80 4.21
CA HIS A 88 -9.64 -13.37 5.32
C HIS A 88 -9.99 -12.26 6.31
N ALA A 89 -11.11 -12.42 7.00
CA ALA A 89 -11.46 -11.51 8.07
C ALA A 89 -10.33 -11.45 9.13
N PRO A 90 -9.92 -10.25 9.56
CA PRO A 90 -8.86 -10.12 10.55
C PRO A 90 -9.26 -10.79 11.87
N LEU A 91 -8.29 -11.43 12.53
CA LEU A 91 -8.51 -12.13 13.80
C LEU A 91 -8.93 -11.20 14.96
N SER A 92 -8.78 -9.90 14.81
CA SER A 92 -9.24 -8.89 15.78
C SER A 92 -9.46 -7.54 15.09
N THR A 93 -10.58 -6.90 15.41
CA THR A 93 -10.92 -5.55 14.92
C THR A 93 -10.42 -4.41 15.83
N GLN A 94 -9.76 -4.72 16.95
CA GLN A 94 -9.28 -3.71 17.88
C GLN A 94 -7.99 -3.06 17.37
N THR A 95 -8.01 -1.73 17.23
CA THR A 95 -6.81 -0.93 16.95
C THR A 95 -5.95 -0.83 18.22
N PRO A 96 -4.72 -1.31 18.22
CA PRO A 96 -3.90 -1.35 19.42
C PRO A 96 -3.28 -0.01 19.79
N ASP A 97 -3.30 0.35 21.08
CA ASP A 97 -2.86 1.66 21.60
C ASP A 97 -1.40 1.74 22.10
N SER A 98 -0.57 0.71 21.93
CA SER A 98 0.77 0.66 22.56
C SER A 98 1.91 0.23 21.65
N VAL A 99 3.15 0.26 22.16
CA VAL A 99 4.40 -0.15 21.50
C VAL A 99 4.38 -1.62 21.04
N LEU A 100 3.54 -2.47 21.61
CA LEU A 100 3.26 -3.83 21.15
C LEU A 100 2.40 -3.87 19.87
N ARG A 101 2.03 -2.71 19.33
CA ARG A 101 1.23 -2.54 18.10
C ARG A 101 1.69 -3.42 16.95
N PHE A 102 2.99 -3.47 16.70
CA PHE A 102 3.51 -4.23 15.57
C PHE A 102 3.22 -5.74 15.71
N LEU A 103 3.48 -6.30 16.89
CA LEU A 103 3.19 -7.73 17.14
C LEU A 103 1.69 -8.03 17.13
N GLN A 104 0.87 -7.10 17.58
CA GLN A 104 -0.58 -7.24 17.53
C GLN A 104 -1.10 -7.16 16.10
N ILE A 105 -0.62 -6.21 15.29
CA ILE A 105 -0.94 -6.10 13.86
C ILE A 105 -0.55 -7.39 13.12
N VAL A 106 0.67 -7.87 13.33
CA VAL A 106 1.15 -9.12 12.71
C VAL A 106 0.27 -10.32 13.09
N ARG A 107 -0.29 -10.33 14.32
CA ARG A 107 -1.21 -11.38 14.76
C ARG A 107 -2.62 -11.26 14.19
N THR A 108 -3.04 -10.06 13.79
CA THR A 108 -4.41 -9.82 13.29
C THR A 108 -4.50 -9.94 11.77
N VAL A 109 -3.40 -9.67 11.07
CA VAL A 109 -3.36 -9.75 9.60
C VAL A 109 -3.24 -11.21 9.17
N PRO A 110 -4.13 -11.69 8.28
CA PRO A 110 -4.08 -13.05 7.74
C PRO A 110 -2.93 -13.17 6.72
N GLY A 111 -1.71 -13.26 7.23
CA GLY A 111 -0.50 -13.23 6.41
C GLY A 111 0.41 -14.43 6.62
N PHE A 112 1.30 -14.62 5.67
CA PHE A 112 2.38 -15.60 5.72
C PHE A 112 3.70 -15.00 5.25
N LEU A 113 4.79 -15.50 5.81
CA LEU A 113 6.16 -15.18 5.43
C LEU A 113 6.86 -16.48 5.05
N GLY A 114 7.48 -16.54 3.88
CA GLY A 114 8.14 -17.76 3.44
C GLY A 114 9.48 -17.53 2.77
N ALA A 115 10.25 -18.61 2.66
CA ALA A 115 11.54 -18.68 1.96
C ALA A 115 11.62 -19.92 1.08
N TRP A 116 12.32 -19.82 -0.05
CA TRP A 116 12.62 -20.91 -0.99
C TRP A 116 13.94 -20.64 -1.71
N PRO A 117 14.79 -21.65 -2.00
CA PRO A 117 14.71 -23.03 -1.52
C PRO A 117 15.21 -23.17 -0.09
N GLN A 118 14.91 -24.34 0.51
CA GLN A 118 15.50 -24.73 1.79
C GLN A 118 16.94 -25.27 1.60
N PRO A 119 17.87 -25.07 2.58
CA PRO A 119 17.68 -24.27 3.80
C PRO A 119 17.78 -22.77 3.50
N GLY A 120 16.75 -22.02 3.88
CA GLY A 120 16.70 -20.56 3.76
C GLY A 120 16.94 -19.86 5.09
N PHE A 121 16.83 -18.54 5.07
CA PHE A 121 16.95 -17.70 6.27
C PHE A 121 16.01 -18.12 7.41
N LEU A 122 14.78 -18.51 7.09
CA LEU A 122 13.78 -18.90 8.08
C LEU A 122 14.10 -20.21 8.80
N ASP A 123 14.93 -21.07 8.21
CA ASP A 123 15.33 -22.34 8.79
C ASP A 123 16.46 -22.19 9.81
N LEU A 124 17.22 -21.10 9.74
CA LEU A 124 18.34 -20.81 10.64
C LEU A 124 17.95 -19.96 11.86
N LEU A 125 16.74 -19.38 11.86
CA LEU A 125 16.26 -18.70 13.05
C LEU A 125 16.26 -19.69 14.23
N PRO A 126 16.73 -19.27 15.44
CA PRO A 126 16.93 -20.17 16.57
C PRO A 126 15.60 -20.59 17.21
N PHE A 127 14.71 -21.14 16.41
CA PHE A 127 13.48 -21.79 16.89
C PHE A 127 13.74 -23.20 17.44
N ARG A 128 14.96 -23.46 17.93
CA ARG A 128 15.41 -24.76 18.46
C ARG A 128 14.57 -25.34 19.61
N LEU A 129 13.59 -24.60 20.10
CA LEU A 129 12.57 -25.10 21.04
C LEU A 129 11.31 -25.62 20.33
N ALA A 130 11.33 -25.68 18.99
CA ALA A 130 10.24 -26.22 18.21
C ALA A 130 10.15 -27.74 18.39
N ARG A 131 8.92 -28.25 18.45
CA ARG A 131 8.64 -29.69 18.34
C ARG A 131 9.02 -30.18 16.95
N GLU A 132 9.23 -31.47 16.80
CA GLU A 132 9.39 -32.09 15.47
C GLU A 132 8.16 -31.80 14.61
N PRO A 133 8.35 -31.61 13.28
CA PRO A 133 7.23 -31.47 12.35
C PRO A 133 6.29 -32.67 12.44
N ASP A 134 5.00 -32.42 12.31
CA ASP A 134 4.02 -33.49 12.14
C ASP A 134 4.17 -34.15 10.74
N MET A 135 3.35 -35.19 10.46
CA MET A 135 3.41 -35.93 9.20
C MET A 135 3.09 -35.06 7.97
N GLU A 136 2.45 -33.92 8.15
CA GLU A 136 2.11 -32.95 7.10
C GLU A 136 3.16 -31.83 6.98
N GLY A 137 4.20 -31.83 7.81
CA GLY A 137 5.27 -30.85 7.82
C GLY A 137 5.01 -29.58 8.63
N PHE A 138 3.98 -29.58 9.49
CA PHE A 138 3.67 -28.44 10.36
C PHE A 138 4.37 -28.54 11.71
N THR A 139 4.85 -27.40 12.18
CA THR A 139 5.50 -27.25 13.50
C THR A 139 4.97 -26.02 14.20
N GLN A 140 4.55 -26.16 15.45
CA GLN A 140 4.23 -24.99 16.27
C GLN A 140 5.50 -24.44 16.91
N LEU A 141 5.77 -23.16 16.66
CA LEU A 141 6.88 -22.40 17.23
C LEU A 141 6.44 -21.62 18.47
N LEU A 142 7.38 -20.87 19.05
CA LEU A 142 7.09 -19.94 20.15
C LEU A 142 6.12 -18.83 19.71
N LEU A 143 5.43 -18.23 20.67
CA LEU A 143 4.51 -17.10 20.47
C LEU A 143 3.29 -17.40 19.58
N GLY A 144 2.97 -18.69 19.34
CA GLY A 144 1.83 -19.09 18.53
C GLY A 144 2.06 -19.02 17.02
N VAL A 145 3.31 -18.88 16.60
CA VAL A 145 3.69 -18.97 15.17
C VAL A 145 3.65 -20.43 14.74
N TRP A 146 3.11 -20.70 13.57
CA TRP A 146 3.17 -21.98 12.89
C TRP A 146 4.17 -21.92 11.75
N ARG A 147 4.89 -23.00 11.53
CA ARG A 147 5.79 -23.22 10.39
C ARG A 147 5.33 -24.44 9.62
N TRP A 148 5.31 -24.32 8.31
CA TRP A 148 5.19 -25.45 7.40
C TRP A 148 6.47 -25.58 6.57
N GLN A 149 6.92 -26.82 6.39
CA GLN A 149 8.09 -27.18 5.58
C GLN A 149 7.71 -28.27 4.59
N GLY A 150 7.87 -28.00 3.30
CA GLY A 150 7.55 -28.96 2.24
C GLY A 150 7.90 -28.42 0.86
N ARG A 151 8.15 -29.28 -0.08
CA ARG A 151 8.48 -28.93 -1.48
C ARG A 151 9.60 -27.89 -1.64
N GLY A 152 10.55 -27.87 -0.70
CA GLY A 152 11.62 -26.89 -0.66
C GLY A 152 11.20 -25.52 -0.10
N PHE A 153 9.98 -25.36 0.39
CA PHE A 153 9.50 -24.15 1.06
C PHE A 153 9.64 -24.25 2.58
N SER A 154 9.89 -23.11 3.22
CA SER A 154 9.70 -22.90 4.66
C SER A 154 8.78 -21.69 4.81
N VAL A 155 7.59 -21.87 5.37
CA VAL A 155 6.56 -20.82 5.48
C VAL A 155 6.08 -20.69 6.91
N LEU A 156 5.96 -19.45 7.37
CA LEU A 156 5.50 -19.06 8.70
C LEU A 156 4.16 -18.33 8.62
N SER A 157 3.25 -18.62 9.54
CA SER A 157 2.01 -17.85 9.75
C SER A 157 1.62 -17.88 11.21
N MET A 158 0.77 -16.94 11.63
CA MET A 158 0.11 -16.96 12.94
C MET A 158 -1.15 -17.83 12.93
N ASP A 159 -1.67 -18.17 11.76
CA ASP A 159 -2.84 -19.01 11.56
C ASP A 159 -2.45 -20.34 10.89
N ARG A 160 -2.73 -21.47 11.57
CA ARG A 160 -2.45 -22.80 11.03
C ARG A 160 -3.35 -23.16 9.84
N ASN A 161 -4.61 -22.72 9.84
CA ASN A 161 -5.54 -23.04 8.77
C ASN A 161 -5.13 -22.35 7.48
N LEU A 162 -4.85 -21.03 7.57
CA LEU A 162 -4.28 -20.26 6.47
C LEU A 162 -3.01 -20.92 5.93
N LEU A 163 -2.11 -21.36 6.82
CA LEU A 163 -0.88 -22.02 6.41
C LEU A 163 -1.16 -23.37 5.72
N GLY A 164 -2.21 -24.07 6.10
CA GLY A 164 -2.69 -25.28 5.44
C GLY A 164 -3.09 -25.01 3.99
N ASP A 165 -3.89 -23.96 3.74
CA ASP A 165 -4.34 -23.58 2.41
C ASP A 165 -3.16 -23.10 1.54
N VAL A 166 -2.28 -22.27 2.11
CA VAL A 166 -1.04 -21.82 1.45
C VAL A 166 -0.18 -23.02 1.06
N SER A 167 -0.02 -24.01 1.96
CA SER A 167 0.85 -25.16 1.72
C SER A 167 0.43 -26.01 0.51
N GLN A 168 -0.85 -26.02 0.17
CA GLN A 168 -1.38 -26.78 -0.96
C GLN A 168 -1.22 -26.05 -2.29
N GLN A 169 -1.34 -24.71 -2.29
CA GLN A 169 -1.47 -23.90 -3.49
C GLN A 169 -0.15 -23.22 -3.90
N ILE A 170 0.76 -22.97 -2.95
CA ILE A 170 1.98 -22.21 -3.22
C ILE A 170 2.91 -22.95 -4.20
N GLY A 171 3.43 -22.23 -5.16
CA GLY A 171 4.35 -22.73 -6.16
C GLY A 171 5.13 -21.62 -6.86
N PHE A 172 5.96 -22.00 -7.82
CA PHE A 172 6.63 -21.07 -8.72
C PHE A 172 6.24 -21.38 -10.15
N GLU A 173 6.12 -20.33 -10.94
CA GLU A 173 6.03 -20.41 -12.40
C GLU A 173 7.19 -19.67 -13.04
N GLU A 174 7.56 -20.09 -14.24
CA GLU A 174 8.57 -19.41 -15.04
C GLU A 174 7.91 -18.33 -15.89
N THR A 175 8.51 -17.13 -15.90
CA THR A 175 8.06 -15.97 -16.68
C THR A 175 9.17 -15.47 -17.58
N ASP A 176 8.81 -14.76 -18.66
CA ASP A 176 9.78 -14.16 -19.59
C ASP A 176 10.57 -13.00 -18.94
N GLU A 177 10.04 -12.42 -17.88
CA GLU A 177 10.64 -11.26 -17.23
C GLU A 177 11.45 -11.65 -16.00
N ARG A 178 12.68 -11.16 -15.96
CA ARG A 178 13.57 -11.34 -14.79
C ARG A 178 13.38 -10.20 -13.82
N ALA A 179 13.26 -10.50 -12.53
CA ALA A 179 13.20 -9.50 -11.47
C ALA A 179 13.88 -9.99 -10.18
N GLN A 180 14.34 -9.04 -9.38
CA GLN A 180 14.85 -9.29 -8.02
C GLN A 180 13.78 -9.07 -6.97
N ILE A 181 12.90 -8.08 -7.19
CA ILE A 181 11.74 -7.84 -6.32
C ILE A 181 10.50 -7.82 -7.20
N ARG A 182 9.44 -8.47 -6.74
CA ARG A 182 8.12 -8.42 -7.33
C ARG A 182 7.12 -8.07 -6.24
N VAL A 183 6.20 -7.17 -6.56
CA VAL A 183 5.10 -6.77 -5.69
C VAL A 183 3.81 -6.92 -6.48
N GLN A 184 2.84 -7.57 -5.90
CA GLN A 184 1.50 -7.70 -6.46
C GLN A 184 0.49 -7.32 -5.37
N VAL A 185 -0.46 -6.46 -5.72
CA VAL A 185 -1.59 -6.10 -4.88
C VAL A 185 -2.85 -6.28 -5.73
N GLY A 186 -3.78 -7.07 -5.24
CA GLY A 186 -5.08 -7.30 -5.86
C GLY A 186 -6.05 -6.14 -5.61
N ASP A 187 -7.31 -6.36 -5.98
CA ASP A 187 -8.38 -5.40 -5.71
C ASP A 187 -8.78 -5.44 -4.23
N LEU A 188 -8.38 -4.41 -3.50
CA LEU A 188 -8.67 -4.27 -2.07
C LEU A 188 -10.07 -3.72 -1.78
N SER A 189 -10.79 -3.23 -2.79
CA SER A 189 -12.09 -2.56 -2.60
C SER A 189 -13.20 -3.51 -2.17
N SER A 190 -13.05 -4.81 -2.43
CA SER A 190 -13.99 -5.87 -2.06
C SER A 190 -13.43 -6.84 -1.03
N ALA A 191 -12.26 -6.53 -0.46
CA ALA A 191 -11.59 -7.40 0.48
C ALA A 191 -12.34 -7.49 1.82
N GLN A 192 -12.39 -8.69 2.41
CA GLN A 192 -13.05 -8.95 3.70
C GLN A 192 -12.45 -8.11 4.85
N PHE A 193 -11.18 -7.73 4.74
CA PHE A 193 -10.56 -6.86 5.73
C PHE A 193 -10.58 -5.37 5.32
N GLY A 194 -11.39 -5.00 4.31
CA GLY A 194 -11.60 -3.62 3.88
C GLY A 194 -12.03 -2.72 5.03
N ASP A 195 -13.02 -3.14 5.82
CA ASP A 195 -13.50 -2.41 7.02
C ASP A 195 -12.38 -2.14 8.03
N TRP A 196 -11.44 -3.09 8.19
CA TRP A 196 -10.29 -2.91 9.07
C TRP A 196 -9.29 -1.89 8.50
N LEU A 197 -9.05 -1.90 7.19
CA LEU A 197 -8.24 -0.88 6.52
C LEU A 197 -8.90 0.50 6.60
N ASP A 198 -10.22 0.58 6.46
CA ASP A 198 -10.97 1.81 6.61
C ASP A 198 -10.88 2.35 8.05
N ALA A 199 -10.95 1.48 9.05
CA ALA A 199 -10.75 1.85 10.44
C ALA A 199 -9.34 2.41 10.70
N LEU A 200 -8.30 1.77 10.17
CA LEU A 200 -6.93 2.27 10.26
C LEU A 200 -6.74 3.59 9.52
N GLY A 201 -7.27 3.68 8.31
CA GLY A 201 -7.22 4.89 7.49
C GLY A 201 -7.93 6.06 8.14
N TYR A 202 -9.11 5.82 8.68
CA TYR A 202 -9.90 6.82 9.41
C TYR A 202 -9.17 7.33 10.66
N GLU A 203 -8.64 6.42 11.48
CA GLU A 203 -7.87 6.80 12.66
C GLU A 203 -6.63 7.62 12.30
N ARG A 204 -5.92 7.23 11.23
CA ARG A 204 -4.77 8.00 10.73
C ARG A 204 -5.18 9.39 10.23
N ALA A 205 -6.25 9.47 9.46
CA ALA A 205 -6.81 10.73 8.96
C ALA A 205 -7.24 11.63 10.13
N ARG A 206 -7.87 11.04 11.15
CA ARG A 206 -8.26 11.74 12.37
C ARG A 206 -7.04 12.29 13.13
N GLN A 207 -5.99 11.48 13.31
CA GLN A 207 -4.76 11.93 13.98
C GLN A 207 -4.11 13.10 13.24
N VAL A 208 -4.05 13.06 11.92
CA VAL A 208 -3.52 14.17 11.10
C VAL A 208 -4.41 15.41 11.29
N SER A 209 -5.74 15.27 11.24
CA SER A 209 -6.66 16.38 11.45
C SER A 209 -6.51 17.01 12.85
N VAL A 210 -6.33 16.20 13.89
CA VAL A 210 -6.04 16.68 15.26
C VAL A 210 -4.71 17.42 15.31
N GLY A 211 -3.64 16.86 14.69
CA GLY A 211 -2.34 17.51 14.62
C GLY A 211 -2.38 18.88 13.93
N ASN A 212 -3.16 18.99 12.84
CA ASN A 212 -3.37 20.26 12.15
C ASN A 212 -4.08 21.29 13.05
N CYS A 213 -5.12 20.87 13.77
CA CYS A 213 -5.81 21.75 14.74
C CYS A 213 -4.89 22.19 15.88
N GLN A 214 -4.04 21.29 16.39
CA GLN A 214 -3.06 21.63 17.42
C GLN A 214 -2.04 22.64 16.89
N PHE A 215 -1.56 22.47 15.66
CA PHE A 215 -0.65 23.40 15.02
C PHE A 215 -1.27 24.80 14.86
N LEU A 216 -2.52 24.89 14.38
CA LEU A 216 -3.26 26.15 14.33
C LEU A 216 -3.45 26.77 15.73
N GLY A 217 -3.68 25.94 16.74
CA GLY A 217 -3.73 26.37 18.15
C GLY A 217 -2.41 26.95 18.64
N ILE A 218 -1.27 26.36 18.30
CA ILE A 218 0.06 26.89 18.62
C ILE A 218 0.28 28.26 17.96
N LEU A 219 -0.05 28.40 16.67
CA LEU A 219 0.07 29.67 15.96
C LEU A 219 -0.75 30.78 16.62
N THR A 220 -1.99 30.51 16.98
CA THR A 220 -2.88 31.52 17.54
C THR A 220 -2.61 31.82 19.01
N GLN A 221 -2.38 30.80 19.83
CA GLN A 221 -2.25 30.98 21.29
C GLN A 221 -0.84 31.32 21.73
N GLN A 222 0.17 30.66 21.15
CA GLN A 222 1.58 30.84 21.56
C GLN A 222 2.29 31.90 20.70
N LEU A 223 2.14 31.84 19.39
CA LEU A 223 2.81 32.76 18.47
C LEU A 223 2.03 34.02 18.19
N LYS A 224 0.81 34.16 18.76
CA LYS A 224 -0.06 35.35 18.66
C LYS A 224 -0.41 35.73 17.20
N VAL A 225 -0.42 34.78 16.31
CA VAL A 225 -0.93 34.99 14.94
C VAL A 225 -2.43 35.27 15.04
N ALA A 226 -2.89 36.27 14.30
CA ALA A 226 -4.33 36.57 14.23
C ALA A 226 -5.08 35.32 13.73
N PRO A 227 -6.18 34.92 14.42
CA PRO A 227 -6.87 33.68 14.09
C PRO A 227 -7.34 33.59 12.63
N GLU A 228 -7.72 34.71 12.05
CA GLU A 228 -8.15 34.82 10.63
C GLU A 228 -6.99 34.53 9.65
N GLN A 229 -5.75 34.75 10.08
CA GLN A 229 -4.54 34.54 9.29
C GLN A 229 -3.84 33.21 9.62
N ALA A 230 -4.33 32.46 10.63
CA ALA A 230 -3.63 31.29 11.13
C ALA A 230 -3.48 30.20 10.07
N LEU A 231 -4.52 29.96 9.26
CA LEU A 231 -4.50 28.95 8.21
C LEU A 231 -3.50 29.33 7.11
N ASP A 232 -3.54 30.58 6.63
CA ASP A 232 -2.62 31.05 5.58
C ASP A 232 -1.18 31.06 6.07
N THR A 233 -0.96 31.48 7.32
CA THR A 233 0.37 31.44 7.96
C THR A 233 0.88 30.00 8.07
N ALA A 234 0.02 29.05 8.46
CA ALA A 234 0.36 27.63 8.53
C ALA A 234 0.78 27.11 7.16
N GLN A 235 0.02 27.40 6.13
CA GLN A 235 0.29 26.99 4.76
C GLN A 235 1.58 27.57 4.21
N GLN A 236 1.86 28.85 4.50
CA GLN A 236 3.11 29.48 4.14
C GLN A 236 4.33 28.89 4.85
N LEU A 237 4.22 28.60 6.15
CA LEU A 237 5.28 27.99 6.94
C LEU A 237 5.63 26.56 6.49
N LEU A 238 4.61 25.81 6.08
CA LEU A 238 4.77 24.42 5.66
C LEU A 238 5.00 24.26 4.14
N ASP A 239 4.89 25.37 3.39
CA ASP A 239 4.92 25.38 1.92
C ASP A 239 3.93 24.33 1.32
N THR A 240 2.75 24.23 1.92
CA THR A 240 1.72 23.25 1.51
C THR A 240 0.32 23.69 1.94
N GLN A 241 -0.70 23.16 1.26
CA GLN A 241 -2.09 23.36 1.69
C GLN A 241 -2.42 22.48 2.90
N LEU A 242 -3.02 23.11 3.93
CA LEU A 242 -3.42 22.40 5.14
C LEU A 242 -4.87 21.88 4.96
N VAL A 243 -4.97 20.71 4.34
CA VAL A 243 -6.26 20.05 4.06
C VAL A 243 -6.64 19.10 5.19
N CYS A 244 -7.92 19.08 5.55
CA CYS A 244 -8.43 18.07 6.48
C CYS A 244 -8.61 16.73 5.74
N PRO A 245 -7.89 15.65 6.12
CA PRO A 245 -7.99 14.38 5.43
C PRO A 245 -9.34 13.66 5.62
N LEU A 246 -10.19 14.16 6.51
CA LEU A 246 -11.58 13.70 6.69
C LEU A 246 -12.58 14.46 5.81
N GLY A 247 -12.12 15.36 4.94
CA GLY A 247 -12.99 16.13 4.03
C GLY A 247 -13.65 17.36 4.63
N GLY A 248 -13.34 17.72 5.90
CA GLY A 248 -13.86 18.95 6.55
C GLY A 248 -12.97 20.17 6.37
N THR A 249 -13.42 21.29 6.94
CA THR A 249 -12.65 22.52 7.07
C THR A 249 -12.24 22.74 8.53
N TYR A 250 -11.20 23.54 8.76
CA TYR A 250 -10.78 23.90 10.11
C TYR A 250 -11.48 25.18 10.55
N GLU A 251 -12.13 25.14 11.71
CA GLU A 251 -12.88 26.27 12.28
C GLU A 251 -12.54 26.47 13.76
N ARG A 252 -12.78 27.67 14.24
CA ARG A 252 -12.69 28.01 15.68
C ARG A 252 -14.03 27.71 16.38
N VAL A 253 -13.91 27.08 17.53
CA VAL A 253 -15.05 26.77 18.38
C VAL A 253 -14.74 27.17 19.79
N THR A 254 -15.71 27.88 20.41
CA THR A 254 -15.62 28.25 21.82
C THR A 254 -16.32 27.18 22.66
N ARG A 255 -15.56 26.51 23.52
CA ARG A 255 -16.09 25.53 24.48
C ARG A 255 -15.66 25.93 25.90
N GLY A 256 -16.65 26.19 26.78
CA GLY A 256 -16.34 26.57 28.16
C GLY A 256 -15.49 27.83 28.31
N GLY A 257 -15.62 28.79 27.39
CA GLY A 257 -14.83 30.03 27.39
C GLY A 257 -13.40 29.89 26.78
N LEU A 258 -13.03 28.70 26.33
CA LEU A 258 -11.78 28.48 25.64
C LEU A 258 -12.00 28.36 24.12
N GLU A 259 -11.27 29.15 23.37
CA GLU A 259 -11.25 29.03 21.91
C GLU A 259 -10.29 27.91 21.49
N THR A 260 -10.79 26.98 20.69
CA THR A 260 -10.02 25.85 20.16
C THR A 260 -10.28 25.67 18.67
N TRP A 261 -9.32 25.12 17.94
CA TRP A 261 -9.51 24.71 16.58
C TRP A 261 -10.09 23.31 16.51
N GLN A 262 -11.05 23.09 15.62
CA GLN A 262 -11.58 21.75 15.30
C GLN A 262 -11.84 21.62 13.81
N SER A 263 -11.98 20.38 13.32
CA SER A 263 -12.47 20.11 11.98
C SER A 263 -14.00 19.96 11.99
N THR A 264 -14.66 20.51 10.97
CA THR A 264 -16.11 20.33 10.74
C THR A 264 -16.47 18.85 10.47
N ALA A 265 -15.51 18.03 10.05
CA ALA A 265 -15.71 16.59 9.83
C ALA A 265 -15.63 15.76 11.13
N TRP A 266 -15.32 16.37 12.28
CA TRP A 266 -15.29 15.59 13.53
C TRP A 266 -16.71 15.30 14.02
N PRO A 267 -17.00 14.02 14.39
CA PRO A 267 -18.32 13.67 14.89
C PRO A 267 -18.62 14.40 16.19
N ALA A 268 -19.86 14.83 16.33
CA ALA A 268 -20.33 15.51 17.54
C ALA A 268 -20.30 14.61 18.79
N ALA A 269 -20.38 13.28 18.61
CA ALA A 269 -20.35 12.31 19.68
C ALA A 269 -18.90 11.95 20.07
N ARG A 270 -18.69 11.70 21.37
CA ARG A 270 -17.36 11.29 21.90
C ARG A 270 -16.95 9.85 21.50
N HIS A 271 -17.86 9.06 20.97
CA HIS A 271 -17.57 7.71 20.49
C HIS A 271 -17.15 7.79 19.02
N TYR A 272 -15.87 7.53 18.79
CA TYR A 272 -15.28 7.50 17.47
C TYR A 272 -15.62 6.17 16.77
N GLN A 273 -16.76 6.13 16.12
CA GLN A 273 -17.06 5.07 15.16
C GLN A 273 -16.65 5.55 13.77
N VAL A 274 -16.09 4.66 13.00
CA VAL A 274 -15.83 4.91 11.58
C VAL A 274 -17.17 5.17 10.91
N PRO A 275 -17.37 6.29 10.19
CA PRO A 275 -18.59 6.50 9.42
C PRO A 275 -18.77 5.37 8.40
N ALA A 276 -20.01 4.90 8.24
CA ALA A 276 -20.30 3.77 7.34
C ALA A 276 -20.04 4.09 5.87
N ASP A 277 -19.98 5.36 5.52
CA ASP A 277 -19.68 5.88 4.17
C ASP A 277 -18.19 6.24 3.98
N TYR A 278 -17.36 6.08 5.02
CA TYR A 278 -15.94 6.35 4.92
C TYR A 278 -15.22 5.21 4.19
N VAL A 279 -14.50 5.55 3.14
CA VAL A 279 -13.60 4.65 2.43
C VAL A 279 -12.20 5.25 2.43
N THR A 280 -11.22 4.49 2.85
CA THR A 280 -9.81 4.92 2.79
C THR A 280 -9.42 5.23 1.35
N PRO A 281 -8.83 6.40 1.05
CA PRO A 281 -8.57 6.85 -0.32
C PRO A 281 -7.97 5.80 -1.27
N PRO A 282 -6.96 5.00 -0.89
CA PRO A 282 -6.44 3.96 -1.77
C PRO A 282 -7.48 2.90 -2.14
N LEU A 283 -8.37 2.51 -1.23
CA LEU A 283 -9.42 1.51 -1.50
C LEU A 283 -10.49 2.04 -2.45
N ASP A 284 -10.66 3.35 -2.48
CA ASP A 284 -11.66 4.00 -3.32
C ASP A 284 -11.34 3.86 -4.82
N TRP A 285 -10.08 3.91 -5.19
CA TRP A 285 -9.67 3.96 -6.59
C TRP A 285 -8.70 2.83 -7.02
N LEU A 286 -7.88 2.26 -6.12
CA LEU A 286 -6.92 1.21 -6.47
C LEU A 286 -7.64 -0.11 -6.72
N ARG A 287 -7.39 -0.72 -7.88
CA ARG A 287 -7.95 -2.03 -8.28
C ARG A 287 -6.88 -3.08 -8.49
N GLY A 288 -5.61 -2.68 -8.48
CA GLY A 288 -4.48 -3.58 -8.58
C GLY A 288 -3.18 -2.83 -8.74
N LEU A 289 -2.10 -3.47 -8.32
CA LEU A 289 -0.73 -3.01 -8.51
C LEU A 289 0.14 -4.22 -8.79
N GLU A 290 0.89 -4.16 -9.87
CA GLU A 290 2.01 -5.06 -10.12
C GLU A 290 3.27 -4.23 -10.29
N ALA A 291 4.34 -4.55 -9.58
CA ALA A 291 5.60 -3.86 -9.68
C ALA A 291 6.78 -4.83 -9.67
N GLN A 292 7.79 -4.50 -10.44
CA GLN A 292 9.02 -5.28 -10.56
C GLN A 292 10.23 -4.37 -10.48
N LEU A 293 11.21 -4.76 -9.69
CA LEU A 293 12.48 -4.07 -9.58
C LEU A 293 13.61 -4.98 -10.04
N VAL A 294 14.45 -4.42 -10.92
CA VAL A 294 15.65 -5.07 -11.42
C VAL A 294 16.84 -4.15 -11.24
N ARG A 295 17.93 -4.66 -10.70
CA ARG A 295 19.24 -4.03 -10.80
C ARG A 295 19.92 -4.55 -12.06
N ASP A 296 20.19 -3.66 -12.99
CA ASP A 296 20.99 -3.94 -14.19
C ASP A 296 22.26 -3.08 -14.15
N ARG A 297 23.38 -3.73 -13.75
CA ARG A 297 24.69 -3.08 -13.57
C ARG A 297 24.59 -1.82 -12.67
N ASP A 298 24.65 -0.64 -13.32
CA ASP A 298 24.67 0.67 -12.66
C ASP A 298 23.29 1.35 -12.65
N GLN A 299 22.23 0.60 -12.90
CA GLN A 299 20.88 1.10 -12.95
C GLN A 299 19.92 0.26 -12.11
N LEU A 300 18.95 0.93 -11.48
CA LEU A 300 17.75 0.29 -10.96
C LEU A 300 16.60 0.59 -11.94
N VAL A 301 15.96 -0.47 -12.39
CA VAL A 301 14.81 -0.38 -13.28
C VAL A 301 13.58 -0.83 -12.51
N LEU A 302 12.63 0.08 -12.33
CA LEU A 302 11.30 -0.20 -11.77
C LEU A 302 10.29 -0.17 -12.90
N ARG A 303 9.52 -1.25 -13.03
CA ARG A 303 8.33 -1.31 -13.87
C ARG A 303 7.12 -1.56 -13.00
N ALA A 304 6.08 -0.77 -13.18
CA ALA A 304 4.86 -0.94 -12.41
C ALA A 304 3.61 -0.73 -13.28
N HIS A 305 2.58 -1.48 -12.95
CA HIS A 305 1.23 -1.35 -13.49
C HIS A 305 0.27 -1.08 -12.34
N VAL A 306 -0.47 0.02 -12.43
CA VAL A 306 -1.48 0.38 -11.44
C VAL A 306 -2.83 0.38 -12.12
N ASP A 307 -3.70 -0.52 -11.71
CA ASP A 307 -5.09 -0.55 -12.16
C ASP A 307 -5.96 0.29 -11.21
N MET A 308 -6.73 1.18 -11.78
CA MET A 308 -7.52 2.14 -11.02
C MET A 308 -8.96 2.21 -11.55
N GLN A 309 -9.87 2.50 -10.62
CA GLN A 309 -11.25 2.87 -10.93
C GLN A 309 -11.37 4.38 -10.90
N ARG A 310 -11.70 4.98 -12.03
CA ARG A 310 -12.02 6.40 -12.06
C ARG A 310 -13.44 6.61 -11.51
N LYS A 311 -13.56 7.37 -10.44
CA LYS A 311 -14.83 7.95 -10.02
C LYS A 311 -15.01 9.28 -10.74
N GLU A 312 -16.17 9.48 -11.36
CA GLU A 312 -16.60 10.80 -11.80
C GLU A 312 -16.96 11.62 -10.53
N ARG A 313 -15.95 12.11 -9.84
CA ARG A 313 -16.15 13.16 -8.86
C ARG A 313 -16.15 14.48 -9.62
N GLU A 314 -17.14 15.33 -9.36
CA GLU A 314 -17.00 16.76 -9.61
C GLU A 314 -15.72 17.20 -8.91
N THR A 315 -14.70 17.54 -9.68
CA THR A 315 -13.35 17.82 -9.18
C THR A 315 -13.36 19.12 -8.39
N LEU A 316 -13.37 19.00 -7.07
CA LEU A 316 -13.04 20.13 -6.17
C LEU A 316 -11.54 20.46 -6.13
N ILE A 317 -10.70 19.63 -6.76
CA ILE A 317 -9.25 19.85 -6.89
C ILE A 317 -8.89 19.71 -8.35
N ASP A 318 -8.83 20.82 -9.03
CA ASP A 318 -8.27 20.93 -10.38
C ASP A 318 -6.73 20.98 -10.23
N LEU A 319 -6.10 19.81 -10.08
CA LEU A 319 -4.65 19.72 -10.13
C LEU A 319 -4.23 19.85 -11.60
N PRO A 320 -3.55 20.93 -12.01
CA PRO A 320 -3.19 21.15 -13.41
C PRO A 320 -2.32 20.05 -14.02
N LEU A 321 -1.70 19.22 -13.19
CA LEU A 321 -0.97 18.02 -13.61
C LEU A 321 -1.87 16.93 -14.23
N PHE A 322 -3.13 16.81 -13.82
CA PHE A 322 -4.04 15.82 -14.40
C PHE A 322 -4.65 16.28 -15.73
N ASP A 323 -4.75 17.57 -15.99
CA ASP A 323 -5.21 18.08 -17.28
C ASP A 323 -4.19 17.87 -18.41
N LEU A 324 -2.90 17.72 -18.10
CA LEU A 324 -1.87 17.33 -19.08
C LEU A 324 -2.09 15.92 -19.64
N PHE A 325 -2.85 15.07 -18.96
CA PHE A 325 -3.15 13.69 -19.37
C PHE A 325 -4.59 13.48 -19.85
N ARG A 326 -5.41 14.55 -19.88
CA ARG A 326 -6.74 14.48 -20.51
C ARG A 326 -6.58 14.41 -22.03
N THR A 327 -6.83 13.25 -22.61
CA THR A 327 -7.05 13.18 -24.06
C THR A 327 -8.29 13.99 -24.39
N PRO A 328 -8.23 14.97 -25.32
CA PRO A 328 -9.41 15.74 -25.70
C PRO A 328 -10.47 14.78 -26.27
N ARG A 329 -11.65 14.74 -25.65
CA ARG A 329 -12.81 14.05 -26.24
C ARG A 329 -13.05 14.59 -27.65
N PRO A 330 -13.10 13.76 -28.69
CA PRO A 330 -13.46 14.25 -30.01
C PRO A 330 -14.90 14.78 -29.98
N LYS A 331 -15.08 16.06 -30.15
CA LYS A 331 -16.37 16.78 -30.22
C LYS A 331 -17.34 16.21 -31.27
N ALA A 332 -16.89 15.29 -32.13
CA ALA A 332 -17.68 14.66 -33.16
C ALA A 332 -18.71 13.61 -32.66
N ALA A 333 -18.58 13.09 -31.43
CA ALA A 333 -19.52 12.10 -30.90
C ALA A 333 -20.77 12.74 -30.28
N GLU A 334 -20.68 13.93 -29.73
CA GLU A 334 -21.82 14.63 -29.15
C GLU A 334 -22.73 15.26 -30.23
N GLN A 335 -22.15 15.75 -31.34
CA GLN A 335 -22.95 16.25 -32.46
C GLN A 335 -23.76 15.19 -33.13
N LYS A 336 -23.22 13.97 -33.33
CA LYS A 336 -23.99 12.85 -33.92
C LYS A 336 -25.10 12.34 -33.01
N ALA A 337 -24.92 12.35 -31.70
CA ALA A 337 -25.95 11.96 -30.72
C ALA A 337 -27.07 13.00 -30.61
N ALA A 338 -26.77 14.29 -30.80
CA ALA A 338 -27.77 15.36 -30.85
C ALA A 338 -28.56 15.35 -32.16
N GLU A 339 -27.94 15.11 -33.32
CA GLU A 339 -28.60 14.98 -34.61
C GLU A 339 -29.50 13.75 -34.71
N GLN A 340 -29.10 12.61 -34.10
CA GLN A 340 -29.90 11.41 -34.04
C GLN A 340 -31.16 11.55 -33.18
N LYS A 341 -31.06 12.27 -32.05
CA LYS A 341 -32.23 12.61 -31.21
C LYS A 341 -33.19 13.63 -31.87
N ALA A 342 -32.65 14.51 -32.68
CA ALA A 342 -33.50 15.50 -33.41
C ALA A 342 -34.27 14.86 -34.58
N SER A 343 -33.70 13.78 -35.20
CA SER A 343 -34.37 13.07 -36.30
C SER A 343 -35.47 12.08 -35.85
N GLU A 344 -35.45 11.65 -34.58
CA GLU A 344 -36.47 10.78 -33.98
C GLU A 344 -37.68 11.55 -33.40
N GLN A 345 -37.62 12.88 -33.33
CA GLN A 345 -38.70 13.73 -32.78
C GLN A 345 -39.40 14.61 -33.81
N ALA A 346 -39.17 14.38 -35.09
CA ALA A 346 -39.94 15.06 -36.14
C ALA A 346 -41.21 14.25 -36.49
N PRO A 347 -42.41 14.86 -36.50
CA PRO A 347 -43.71 14.20 -36.69
C PRO A 347 -43.91 13.66 -38.11
#